data_e1599bc6aa8d8355737ec75d8b234a6f
#
_entry.id   e1599bc6aa8d8355737ec75d8b234a6f
#
_cell.length_a   1.000
_cell.length_b   1.000
_cell.length_c   1.000
_cell.angle_alpha   90.00
_cell.angle_beta   90.00
_cell.angle_gamma   90.00
#
_symmetry.space_group_name_H-M   'P 1'
#
loop_
_entity.id
_entity.type
_entity.pdbx_description
1 polymer ?
#
loop_
_entity_poly.entity_id
_entity_poly.type
_entity_poly.pdbx_seq_one_letter_code
_entity_poly.pdbx_strand_id
1 'polypeptide(L)'
;MIRLTTENTQRAIERCKQLKPKVRYIKDRLFVVYSANNSNVYHVRFDVQNGEKLGECECKASERGLICYHLIAGATANIYRQSLKRNN
;
A
#
# COMPACT_ATOMS: atom_id res chain seq x y z
N MET A 1 2.15 12.49 -1.92
CA MET A 1 2.05 11.20 -1.17
C MET A 1 1.40 11.42 0.19
N ILE A 2 0.73 10.39 0.69
CA ILE A 2 0.03 10.41 1.96
C ILE A 2 0.94 9.87 3.05
N ARG A 3 0.99 10.52 4.21
CA ARG A 3 1.73 10.01 5.37
C ARG A 3 0.99 8.82 5.97
N LEU A 4 1.70 7.71 6.14
CA LEU A 4 1.14 6.49 6.71
C LEU A 4 1.37 6.46 8.21
N THR A 5 0.31 6.66 9.00
CA THR A 5 0.36 6.62 10.46
C THR A 5 -0.53 5.48 10.97
N THR A 6 -0.30 5.07 12.22
CA THR A 6 -1.12 4.01 12.84
C THR A 6 -2.59 4.41 12.90
N GLU A 7 -2.87 5.69 13.21
CA GLU A 7 -4.23 6.18 13.37
C GLU A 7 -5.01 6.22 12.07
N ASN A 8 -4.38 6.72 10.98
CA ASN A 8 -5.11 6.89 9.73
C ASN A 8 -5.15 5.65 8.85
N THR A 9 -4.44 4.58 9.23
CA THR A 9 -4.41 3.35 8.45
C THR A 9 -5.39 2.28 8.96
N GLN A 10 -5.96 2.45 10.16
CA GLN A 10 -6.69 1.39 10.84
C GLN A 10 -7.89 0.84 10.08
N ARG A 11 -8.74 1.72 9.52
CA ARG A 11 -9.90 1.31 8.71
C ARG A 11 -9.47 0.59 7.44
N ALA A 12 -8.42 1.10 6.80
CA ALA A 12 -7.90 0.48 5.57
C ALA A 12 -7.30 -0.89 5.85
N ILE A 13 -6.66 -1.07 6.99
CA ILE A 13 -6.13 -2.36 7.42
C ILE A 13 -7.25 -3.39 7.56
N GLU A 14 -8.36 -3.02 8.21
CA GLU A 14 -9.50 -3.90 8.38
C GLU A 14 -10.13 -4.29 7.04
N ARG A 15 -10.32 -3.32 6.13
CA ARG A 15 -10.83 -3.60 4.79
C ARG A 15 -9.89 -4.51 4.01
N CYS A 16 -8.59 -4.28 4.12
CA CYS A 16 -7.60 -5.11 3.46
C CYS A 16 -7.68 -6.56 3.94
N LYS A 17 -7.85 -6.78 5.23
CA LYS A 17 -8.00 -8.12 5.80
C LYS A 17 -9.25 -8.84 5.29
N GLN A 18 -10.35 -8.11 5.11
CA GLN A 18 -11.61 -8.66 4.62
C GLN A 18 -11.55 -8.97 3.13
N LEU A 19 -11.00 -8.07 2.34
CA LEU A 19 -11.03 -8.15 0.88
C LEU A 19 -9.86 -8.94 0.29
N LYS A 20 -8.74 -9.02 1.01
CA LYS A 20 -7.54 -9.78 0.62
C LYS A 20 -7.12 -9.52 -0.83
N PRO A 21 -6.84 -8.26 -1.21
CA PRO A 21 -6.49 -7.94 -2.58
C PRO A 21 -5.15 -8.57 -2.98
N LYS A 22 -5.03 -8.93 -4.27
CA LYS A 22 -3.78 -9.47 -4.79
C LYS A 22 -2.79 -8.34 -5.04
N VAL A 23 -1.52 -8.59 -4.73
CA VAL A 23 -0.44 -7.62 -4.91
C VAL A 23 0.64 -8.23 -5.78
N ARG A 24 1.14 -7.44 -6.74
CA ARG A 24 2.24 -7.86 -7.61
C ARG A 24 3.38 -6.85 -7.51
N TYR A 25 4.59 -7.37 -7.33
CA TYR A 25 5.80 -6.55 -7.30
C TYR A 25 6.21 -6.12 -8.70
N ILE A 26 6.59 -4.83 -8.86
CA ILE A 26 7.13 -4.31 -10.12
C ILE A 26 8.60 -3.95 -9.94
N LYS A 27 8.90 -3.09 -9.00
CA LYS A 27 10.27 -2.71 -8.66
C LYS A 27 10.30 -2.19 -7.23
N ASP A 28 11.46 -1.86 -6.71
CA ASP A 28 11.60 -1.40 -5.33
C ASP A 28 10.64 -0.25 -5.04
N ARG A 29 9.82 -0.40 -3.99
CA ARG A 29 8.82 0.57 -3.54
C ARG A 29 7.68 0.83 -4.53
N LEU A 30 7.53 -0.01 -5.56
CA LEU A 30 6.43 0.09 -6.52
C LEU A 30 5.74 -1.26 -6.70
N PHE A 31 4.43 -1.27 -6.50
CA PHE A 31 3.61 -2.48 -6.60
C PHE A 31 2.35 -2.19 -7.39
N VAL A 32 1.75 -3.25 -7.92
CA VAL A 32 0.42 -3.22 -8.50
C VAL A 32 -0.51 -3.98 -7.58
N VAL A 33 -1.65 -3.38 -7.24
CA VAL A 33 -2.67 -3.99 -6.40
C VAL A 33 -3.95 -4.13 -7.20
N TYR A 34 -4.53 -5.33 -7.19
CA TYR A 34 -5.77 -5.63 -7.87
C TYR A 34 -6.94 -5.30 -6.95
N SER A 35 -8.02 -4.73 -7.49
CA SER A 35 -9.23 -4.53 -6.70
C SER A 35 -9.80 -5.89 -6.26
N ALA A 36 -10.69 -5.87 -5.25
CA ALA A 36 -11.24 -7.10 -4.67
C ALA A 36 -11.90 -8.01 -5.68
N ASN A 37 -12.53 -7.44 -6.72
CA ASN A 37 -13.18 -8.19 -7.79
C ASN A 37 -12.30 -8.38 -9.03
N ASN A 38 -11.02 -8.03 -8.95
CA ASN A 38 -10.05 -8.09 -10.05
C ASN A 38 -10.44 -7.28 -11.28
N SER A 39 -11.38 -6.33 -11.17
CA SER A 39 -11.82 -5.52 -12.30
C SER A 39 -10.89 -4.35 -12.59
N ASN A 40 -10.13 -3.88 -11.61
CA ASN A 40 -9.23 -2.76 -11.75
C ASN A 40 -7.86 -3.08 -11.15
N VAL A 41 -6.85 -2.39 -11.67
CA VAL A 41 -5.47 -2.51 -11.22
C VAL A 41 -4.97 -1.12 -10.86
N TYR A 42 -4.33 -0.98 -9.71
CA TYR A 42 -3.82 0.29 -9.23
C TYR A 42 -2.34 0.20 -8.91
N HIS A 43 -1.57 1.20 -9.34
CA HIS A 43 -0.17 1.31 -8.92
C HIS A 43 -0.11 1.96 -7.55
N VAL A 44 0.70 1.40 -6.65
CA VAL A 44 0.96 1.96 -5.34
C VAL A 44 2.46 2.18 -5.18
N ARG A 45 2.83 3.35 -4.67
CA ARG A 45 4.23 3.74 -4.47
C ARG A 45 4.48 4.08 -3.02
N PHE A 46 5.70 3.86 -2.59
CA PHE A 46 6.12 4.15 -1.22
C PHE A 46 7.42 4.92 -1.20
N ASP A 47 7.58 5.76 -0.18
CA ASP A 47 8.80 6.52 0.06
C ASP A 47 9.01 6.71 1.55
N VAL A 48 10.22 7.08 1.92
CA VAL A 48 10.56 7.44 3.30
C VAL A 48 11.28 8.78 3.25
N GLN A 49 10.73 9.78 3.94
CA GLN A 49 11.32 11.11 4.01
C GLN A 49 11.40 11.53 5.48
N ASN A 50 12.60 11.87 5.93
CA ASN A 50 12.85 12.28 7.33
C ASN A 50 12.33 11.26 8.36
N GLY A 51 12.46 9.97 8.04
CA GLY A 51 11.99 8.90 8.92
C GLY A 51 10.48 8.62 8.83
N GLU A 52 9.74 9.41 8.05
CA GLU A 52 8.30 9.23 7.88
C GLU A 52 8.00 8.36 6.66
N LYS A 53 7.07 7.42 6.83
CA LYS A 53 6.61 6.55 5.74
C LYS A 53 5.51 7.24 4.96
N LEU A 54 5.68 7.29 3.65
CA LEU A 54 4.75 7.92 2.72
C LEU A 54 4.29 6.91 1.68
N GLY A 55 3.05 7.06 1.21
CA GLY A 55 2.53 6.21 0.15
C GLY A 55 1.53 6.95 -0.72
N GLU A 56 1.34 6.43 -1.95
CA GLU A 56 0.31 6.94 -2.84
C GLU A 56 -0.28 5.79 -3.67
N CYS A 57 -1.53 5.96 -4.06
CA CYS A 57 -2.28 5.02 -4.88
C CYS A 57 -3.04 5.80 -5.95
N GLU A 58 -3.31 5.18 -7.09
CA GLU A 58 -4.02 5.81 -8.19
C GLU A 58 -5.54 5.86 -8.02
N CYS A 59 -6.10 5.31 -6.94
CA CYS A 59 -7.54 5.25 -6.74
C CYS A 59 -8.12 6.60 -6.30
N LYS A 60 -9.46 6.73 -6.39
CA LYS A 60 -10.15 7.98 -6.02
C LYS A 60 -9.97 8.38 -4.56
N ALA A 61 -9.88 7.40 -3.65
CA ALA A 61 -9.66 7.69 -2.24
C ALA A 61 -8.32 8.39 -2.04
N SER A 62 -7.27 7.95 -2.73
CA SER A 62 -5.95 8.54 -2.65
C SER A 62 -5.93 9.96 -3.22
N GLU A 63 -6.70 10.23 -4.27
CA GLU A 63 -6.84 11.58 -4.83
C GLU A 63 -7.40 12.57 -3.79
N ARG A 64 -8.24 12.07 -2.87
CA ARG A 64 -8.82 12.87 -1.78
C ARG A 64 -7.94 12.91 -0.53
N GLY A 65 -6.73 12.34 -0.59
CA GLY A 65 -5.84 12.29 0.56
C GLY A 65 -6.20 11.21 1.58
N LEU A 66 -7.08 10.27 1.21
CA LEU A 66 -7.50 9.19 2.09
C LEU A 66 -6.68 7.93 1.82
N ILE A 67 -6.45 7.14 2.86
CA ILE A 67 -5.73 5.88 2.75
C ILE A 67 -6.72 4.79 2.37
N CYS A 68 -6.45 4.11 1.25
CA CYS A 68 -7.28 3.02 0.74
C CYS A 68 -6.70 1.65 1.11
N TYR A 69 -7.51 0.60 0.99
CA TYR A 69 -7.03 -0.75 1.27
C TYR A 69 -5.97 -1.24 0.27
N HIS A 70 -5.98 -0.70 -0.96
CA HIS A 70 -4.94 -1.00 -1.96
C HIS A 70 -3.55 -0.56 -1.44
N LEU A 71 -3.49 0.63 -0.86
CA LEU A 71 -2.25 1.17 -0.33
C LEU A 71 -1.72 0.31 0.82
N ILE A 72 -2.62 -0.15 1.69
CA ILE A 72 -2.24 -1.02 2.81
C ILE A 72 -1.73 -2.37 2.31
N ALA A 73 -2.37 -2.97 1.30
CA ALA A 73 -1.92 -4.23 0.72
C ALA A 73 -0.49 -4.09 0.16
N GLY A 74 -0.23 -3.02 -0.58
CA GLY A 74 1.09 -2.73 -1.10
C GLY A 74 2.11 -2.46 0.00
N ALA A 75 1.72 -1.73 1.04
CA ALA A 75 2.59 -1.43 2.18
C ALA A 75 3.02 -2.72 2.90
N THR A 76 2.10 -3.64 3.11
CA THR A 76 2.40 -4.94 3.73
C THR A 76 3.42 -5.71 2.89
N ALA A 77 3.23 -5.77 1.58
CA ALA A 77 4.16 -6.43 0.66
C ALA A 77 5.53 -5.76 0.69
N ASN A 78 5.58 -4.43 0.75
CA ASN A 78 6.82 -3.68 0.81
C ASN A 78 7.61 -3.98 2.10
N ILE A 79 6.92 -4.01 3.24
CA ILE A 79 7.53 -4.35 4.52
C ILE A 79 8.11 -5.76 4.49
N TYR A 80 7.36 -6.72 3.94
CA TYR A 80 7.81 -8.10 3.81
C TYR A 80 9.09 -8.20 2.98
N ARG A 81 9.15 -7.52 1.84
CA ARG A 81 10.34 -7.53 0.98
C ARG A 81 11.56 -6.90 1.67
N GLN A 82 11.36 -5.80 2.38
CA GLN A 82 12.46 -5.16 3.11
C GLN A 82 12.98 -6.06 4.23
N SER A 83 12.09 -6.79 4.88
CA SER A 83 12.46 -7.77 5.90
C SER A 83 13.33 -8.89 5.31
N LEU A 84 12.98 -9.41 4.14
CA LEU A 84 13.78 -10.43 3.45
C LEU A 84 15.18 -9.94 3.12
N LYS A 85 15.30 -8.69 2.67
CA LYS A 85 16.61 -8.09 2.37
C LYS A 85 17.49 -7.97 3.61
N ARG A 86 16.89 -7.67 4.77
CA ARG A 86 17.65 -7.54 6.02
C ARG A 86 18.20 -8.87 6.54
N ASN A 87 17.54 -9.97 6.21
CA ASN A 87 17.90 -11.30 6.68
C ASN A 87 18.94 -11.98 5.79
N ASN A 88 19.35 -11.31 4.73
CA ASN A 88 20.42 -11.79 3.84
C ASN A 88 21.76 -11.10 4.21
#